data_c32ba811822f535c8fe9fd65813d436b
#
_entry.id   c32ba811822f535c8fe9fd65813d436b
#
_cell.length_a   1.000
_cell.length_b   1.000
_cell.length_c   1.000
_cell.angle_alpha   90.00
_cell.angle_beta   90.00
_cell.angle_gamma   90.00
#
_symmetry.space_group_name_H-M   'P 1'
#
loop_
_entity.id
_entity.type
_entity.pdbx_description
1 polymer ?
#
loop_
_entity_poly.entity_id
_entity_poly.type
_entity_poly.pdbx_seq_one_letter_code
_entity_poly.pdbx_strand_id
1 'polypeptide(L)'
;MTESDPLRTLERQNTLAASQASLVEEFSGVFAPETVARCLDDSYERLLPASIAAYLPLLAQRFARERLRAAARTTGPAAAYVGDKGRAGWAPLVLFVCTANSGRSQLAAALVAHRAGGRVEVASAGTSPAAVVQPEVVLVLGELGIDAGEMFPKPLTDEVVAGADVVVTMGCGDSCPVLPGRRYLDWGVEDPAGRDLAAVRRIRDDIDERVGVLLDELLAVPQP
;
A
#
# COMPACT_ATOMS: atom_id res chain seq x y z
N MET A 1 19.59 -27.00 6.38
CA MET A 1 18.44 -27.35 7.24
C MET A 1 18.72 -26.70 8.60
N THR A 2 18.24 -25.48 8.80
CA THR A 2 18.31 -24.79 10.10
C THR A 2 17.06 -25.16 10.87
N GLU A 3 17.23 -25.93 11.92
CA GLU A 3 16.23 -26.26 12.92
C GLU A 3 15.55 -24.96 13.37
N SER A 4 14.23 -24.87 13.17
CA SER A 4 13.46 -23.68 13.57
C SER A 4 13.50 -23.56 15.08
N ASP A 5 14.17 -22.53 15.60
CA ASP A 5 14.23 -22.23 17.02
C ASP A 5 12.79 -22.17 17.60
N PRO A 6 12.41 -23.06 18.55
CA PRO A 6 11.06 -23.12 19.11
C PRO A 6 10.61 -21.78 19.74
N LEU A 7 11.56 -21.03 20.32
CA LEU A 7 11.28 -19.72 20.93
C LEU A 7 10.88 -18.70 19.85
N ARG A 8 11.58 -18.63 18.75
CA ARG A 8 11.23 -17.75 17.62
C ARG A 8 9.89 -18.12 16.99
N THR A 9 9.56 -19.41 16.96
CA THR A 9 8.26 -19.89 16.47
C THR A 9 7.14 -19.41 17.39
N LEU A 10 7.30 -19.52 18.70
CA LEU A 10 6.33 -19.09 19.70
C LEU A 10 6.18 -17.55 19.71
N GLU A 11 7.27 -16.80 19.63
CA GLU A 11 7.24 -15.34 19.53
C GLU A 11 6.47 -14.87 18.28
N ARG A 12 6.70 -15.52 17.14
CA ARG A 12 5.98 -15.25 15.90
C ARG A 12 4.47 -15.53 16.04
N GLN A 13 4.10 -16.66 16.64
CA GLN A 13 2.69 -17.01 16.87
C GLN A 13 2.01 -16.00 17.80
N ASN A 14 2.68 -15.59 18.89
CA ASN A 14 2.16 -14.59 19.82
C ASN A 14 1.98 -13.23 19.13
N THR A 15 2.93 -12.82 18.28
CA THR A 15 2.84 -11.55 17.54
C THR A 15 1.68 -11.58 16.53
N LEU A 16 1.47 -12.69 15.81
CA LEU A 16 0.34 -12.84 14.90
C LEU A 16 -1.00 -12.83 15.65
N ALA A 17 -1.09 -13.50 16.79
CA ALA A 17 -2.30 -13.49 17.61
C ALA A 17 -2.64 -12.08 18.12
N ALA A 18 -1.65 -11.33 18.57
CA ALA A 18 -1.82 -9.93 18.99
C ALA A 18 -2.24 -9.03 17.79
N SER A 19 -1.64 -9.24 16.63
CA SER A 19 -2.00 -8.54 15.39
C SER A 19 -3.44 -8.83 14.98
N GLN A 20 -3.86 -10.09 15.06
CA GLN A 20 -5.24 -10.50 14.78
C GLN A 20 -6.23 -9.83 15.72
N ALA A 21 -5.97 -9.86 17.04
CA ALA A 21 -6.84 -9.22 18.03
C ALA A 21 -7.01 -7.71 17.76
N SER A 22 -5.90 -7.02 17.48
CA SER A 22 -5.91 -5.60 17.13
C SER A 22 -6.74 -5.30 15.87
N LEU A 23 -6.61 -6.10 14.81
CA LEU A 23 -7.38 -5.93 13.58
C LEU A 23 -8.86 -6.27 13.79
N VAL A 24 -9.20 -7.30 14.56
CA VAL A 24 -10.59 -7.64 14.89
C VAL A 24 -11.26 -6.50 15.64
N GLU A 25 -10.57 -5.87 16.58
CA GLU A 25 -11.07 -4.68 17.27
C GLU A 25 -11.26 -3.50 16.32
N GLU A 26 -10.24 -3.17 15.48
CA GLU A 26 -10.28 -2.06 14.50
C GLU A 26 -11.44 -2.20 13.51
N PHE A 27 -11.72 -3.42 13.05
CA PHE A 27 -12.76 -3.70 12.05
C PHE A 27 -14.05 -4.27 12.65
N SER A 28 -14.25 -4.12 13.97
CA SER A 28 -15.48 -4.55 14.64
C SER A 28 -16.72 -3.89 14.02
N GLY A 29 -17.75 -4.68 13.75
CA GLY A 29 -18.98 -4.22 13.09
C GLY A 29 -18.90 -4.06 11.57
N VAL A 30 -17.70 -4.19 10.96
CA VAL A 30 -17.51 -4.17 9.51
C VAL A 30 -17.29 -5.58 8.98
N PHE A 31 -16.40 -6.35 9.62
CA PHE A 31 -16.10 -7.73 9.23
C PHE A 31 -16.23 -8.69 10.42
N ALA A 32 -16.63 -9.93 10.12
CA ALA A 32 -16.57 -11.01 11.09
C ALA A 32 -15.11 -11.33 11.47
N PRO A 33 -14.82 -11.71 12.73
CA PRO A 33 -13.47 -12.04 13.19
C PRO A 33 -12.75 -13.06 12.32
N GLU A 34 -13.48 -14.05 11.78
CA GLU A 34 -12.93 -15.08 10.90
C GLU A 34 -12.48 -14.53 9.54
N THR A 35 -13.15 -13.50 9.05
CA THR A 35 -12.76 -12.79 7.80
C THR A 35 -11.48 -12.02 8.02
N VAL A 36 -11.35 -11.34 9.16
CA VAL A 36 -10.13 -10.61 9.53
C VAL A 36 -8.95 -11.57 9.69
N ALA A 37 -9.17 -12.72 10.38
CA ALA A 37 -8.15 -13.74 10.56
C ALA A 37 -7.64 -14.28 9.21
N ARG A 38 -8.54 -14.68 8.32
CA ARG A 38 -8.17 -15.18 6.98
C ARG A 38 -7.41 -14.13 6.16
N CYS A 39 -7.80 -12.85 6.25
CA CYS A 39 -7.09 -11.77 5.56
C CYS A 39 -5.67 -11.61 6.09
N LEU A 40 -5.46 -11.72 7.41
CA LEU A 40 -4.13 -11.67 8.04
C LEU A 40 -3.27 -12.86 7.63
N ASP A 41 -3.82 -14.08 7.67
CA ASP A 41 -3.10 -15.30 7.29
C ASP A 41 -2.69 -15.26 5.82
N ASP A 42 -3.60 -14.91 4.90
CA ASP A 42 -3.30 -14.78 3.48
C ASP A 42 -2.27 -13.65 3.24
N SER A 43 -2.35 -12.55 3.98
CA SER A 43 -1.36 -11.46 3.88
C SER A 43 0.02 -11.91 4.34
N TYR A 44 0.10 -12.72 5.39
CA TYR A 44 1.34 -13.32 5.86
C TYR A 44 1.96 -14.24 4.80
N GLU A 45 1.16 -15.16 4.23
CA GLU A 45 1.62 -16.10 3.21
C GLU A 45 2.12 -15.40 1.94
N ARG A 46 1.42 -14.36 1.49
CA ARG A 46 1.82 -13.57 0.31
C ARG A 46 3.13 -12.81 0.49
N LEU A 47 3.49 -12.46 1.70
CA LEU A 47 4.74 -11.74 2.00
C LEU A 47 5.93 -12.69 2.27
N LEU A 48 5.69 -13.98 2.53
CA LEU A 48 6.75 -14.97 2.80
C LEU A 48 7.90 -14.96 1.79
N PRO A 49 7.66 -14.89 0.47
CA PRO A 49 8.75 -14.98 -0.52
C PRO A 49 9.68 -13.75 -0.53
N ALA A 50 9.18 -12.59 -0.09
CA ALA A 50 9.85 -11.30 -0.31
C ALA A 50 10.35 -10.63 0.98
N SER A 51 9.85 -11.01 2.16
CA SER A 51 10.08 -10.25 3.39
C SER A 51 11.13 -10.85 4.30
N ILE A 52 11.78 -9.98 5.11
CA ILE A 52 12.68 -10.41 6.17
C ILE A 52 11.86 -11.08 7.28
N ALA A 53 12.14 -12.33 7.59
CA ALA A 53 11.36 -13.18 8.49
C ALA A 53 11.05 -12.54 9.86
N ALA A 54 11.97 -11.73 10.41
CA ALA A 54 11.82 -11.09 11.70
C ALA A 54 10.69 -10.02 11.72
N TYR A 55 10.43 -9.36 10.60
CA TYR A 55 9.41 -8.30 10.50
C TYR A 55 8.11 -8.77 9.86
N LEU A 56 8.09 -10.00 9.38
CA LEU A 56 6.96 -10.54 8.61
C LEU A 56 5.60 -10.43 9.32
N PRO A 57 5.45 -10.72 10.65
CA PRO A 57 4.16 -10.55 11.33
C PRO A 57 3.67 -9.10 11.33
N LEU A 58 4.56 -8.13 11.54
CA LEU A 58 4.23 -6.71 11.51
C LEU A 58 3.84 -6.25 10.11
N LEU A 59 4.59 -6.66 9.09
CA LEU A 59 4.29 -6.34 7.69
C LEU A 59 2.98 -6.98 7.24
N ALA A 60 2.71 -8.22 7.67
CA ALA A 60 1.44 -8.89 7.39
C ALA A 60 0.25 -8.16 8.03
N GLN A 61 0.38 -7.68 9.27
CA GLN A 61 -0.65 -6.86 9.92
C GLN A 61 -0.91 -5.55 9.14
N ARG A 62 0.14 -4.84 8.73
CA ARG A 62 0.01 -3.60 7.94
C ARG A 62 -0.66 -3.86 6.60
N PHE A 63 -0.24 -4.92 5.91
CA PHE A 63 -0.82 -5.31 4.63
C PHE A 63 -2.29 -5.75 4.77
N ALA A 64 -2.61 -6.58 5.76
CA ALA A 64 -3.98 -6.97 6.04
C ALA A 64 -4.89 -5.77 6.35
N ARG A 65 -4.40 -4.80 7.14
CA ARG A 65 -5.14 -3.56 7.44
C ARG A 65 -5.46 -2.77 6.16
N GLU A 66 -4.48 -2.60 5.26
CA GLU A 66 -4.68 -1.92 3.97
C GLU A 66 -5.74 -2.63 3.13
N ARG A 67 -5.66 -3.96 3.02
CA ARG A 67 -6.63 -4.79 2.30
C ARG A 67 -8.04 -4.72 2.89
N LEU A 68 -8.17 -4.82 4.22
CA LEU A 68 -9.44 -4.71 4.91
C LEU A 68 -10.06 -3.32 4.75
N ARG A 69 -9.28 -2.24 4.82
CA ARG A 69 -9.75 -0.88 4.54
C ARG A 69 -10.28 -0.76 3.12
N ALA A 70 -9.54 -1.28 2.13
CA ALA A 70 -9.98 -1.29 0.75
C ALA A 70 -11.26 -2.11 0.55
N ALA A 71 -11.36 -3.30 1.15
CA ALA A 71 -12.54 -4.14 1.10
C ALA A 71 -13.77 -3.46 1.74
N ALA A 72 -13.60 -2.76 2.86
CA ALA A 72 -14.66 -2.03 3.53
C ALA A 72 -15.31 -0.96 2.62
N ARG A 73 -14.56 -0.39 1.68
CA ARG A 73 -15.07 0.59 0.70
C ARG A 73 -16.05 -0.01 -0.32
N THR A 74 -16.01 -1.32 -0.52
CA THR A 74 -16.81 -2.03 -1.54
C THR A 74 -17.93 -2.89 -0.97
N THR A 75 -17.86 -3.31 0.30
CA THR A 75 -18.75 -4.33 0.88
C THR A 75 -19.71 -3.81 1.94
N GLY A 76 -19.48 -2.61 2.49
CA GLY A 76 -20.36 -2.02 3.51
C GLY A 76 -21.22 -0.87 2.95
N PRO A 77 -22.26 -0.44 3.67
CA PRO A 77 -22.74 0.92 3.45
C PRO A 77 -21.53 1.84 3.68
N ALA A 78 -21.22 2.68 2.71
CA ALA A 78 -20.04 3.57 2.73
C ALA A 78 -19.95 4.46 4.00
N ALA A 79 -20.99 4.45 4.80
CA ALA A 79 -21.13 5.14 6.09
C ALA A 79 -20.67 4.32 7.31
N ALA A 80 -20.36 3.02 7.19
CA ALA A 80 -20.11 2.16 8.35
C ALA A 80 -18.66 2.16 8.84
N TYR A 81 -17.69 2.48 7.98
CA TYR A 81 -16.30 2.59 8.38
C TYR A 81 -15.92 4.05 8.63
N VAL A 82 -15.97 4.44 9.87
CA VAL A 82 -15.43 5.73 10.33
C VAL A 82 -14.00 5.47 10.80
N GLY A 83 -13.01 5.72 9.93
CA GLY A 83 -11.60 5.73 10.35
C GLY A 83 -11.38 6.82 11.42
N ASP A 84 -10.20 6.84 12.05
CA ASP A 84 -9.78 7.68 13.18
C ASP A 84 -10.13 9.19 13.13
N LYS A 85 -10.71 9.68 12.03
CA LYS A 85 -11.00 11.11 11.81
C LYS A 85 -12.47 11.48 11.69
N GLY A 86 -13.40 10.58 12.00
CA GLY A 86 -14.82 10.93 12.18
C GLY A 86 -15.49 11.66 11.01
N ARG A 87 -15.07 11.46 9.78
CA ARG A 87 -15.61 12.12 8.60
C ARG A 87 -16.68 11.29 7.92
N ALA A 88 -17.85 11.90 7.73
CA ALA A 88 -18.83 11.43 6.79
C ALA A 88 -18.27 11.57 5.36
N GLY A 89 -17.86 10.45 4.75
CA GLY A 89 -17.27 10.38 3.42
C GLY A 89 -15.84 9.82 3.45
N TRP A 90 -15.55 8.88 2.55
CA TRP A 90 -14.20 8.33 2.35
C TRP A 90 -13.33 9.36 1.63
N ALA A 91 -12.12 9.58 2.11
CA ALA A 91 -11.10 10.26 1.31
C ALA A 91 -10.85 9.46 0.03
N PRO A 92 -10.60 10.09 -1.14
CA PRO A 92 -10.26 9.35 -2.35
C PRO A 92 -9.07 8.43 -2.13
N LEU A 93 -9.15 7.16 -2.59
CA LEU A 93 -8.06 6.20 -2.52
C LEU A 93 -7.37 6.11 -3.88
N VAL A 94 -6.08 6.42 -3.91
CA VAL A 94 -5.22 6.26 -5.09
C VAL A 94 -4.31 5.05 -4.90
N LEU A 95 -4.37 4.11 -5.84
CA LEU A 95 -3.52 2.93 -5.89
C LEU A 95 -2.45 3.11 -6.97
N PHE A 96 -1.17 3.06 -6.58
CA PHE A 96 -0.03 3.04 -7.49
C PHE A 96 0.48 1.63 -7.72
N VAL A 97 0.56 1.20 -8.99
CA VAL A 97 1.00 -0.15 -9.36
C VAL A 97 2.20 -0.09 -10.29
N CYS A 98 3.25 -0.83 -9.95
CA CYS A 98 4.36 -1.13 -10.85
C CYS A 98 4.72 -2.61 -10.78
N THR A 99 5.77 -3.06 -11.43
CA THR A 99 6.17 -4.48 -11.38
C THR A 99 6.65 -4.87 -9.97
N ALA A 100 7.69 -4.22 -9.47
CA ALA A 100 8.42 -4.65 -8.26
C ALA A 100 7.92 -4.04 -6.94
N ASN A 101 7.08 -3.00 -6.98
CA ASN A 101 6.69 -2.22 -5.79
C ASN A 101 7.88 -1.80 -4.90
N SER A 102 9.01 -1.50 -5.51
CA SER A 102 10.25 -1.13 -4.81
C SER A 102 10.82 0.22 -5.21
N GLY A 103 10.33 0.81 -6.31
CA GLY A 103 10.77 2.09 -6.88
C GLY A 103 9.61 3.02 -7.16
N ARG A 104 9.14 3.05 -8.41
CA ARG A 104 8.14 4.00 -8.95
C ARG A 104 6.89 4.15 -8.09
N SER A 105 6.18 3.06 -7.82
CA SER A 105 4.93 3.08 -7.05
C SER A 105 5.13 3.48 -5.59
N GLN A 106 6.28 3.16 -5.01
CA GLN A 106 6.65 3.59 -3.66
C GLN A 106 6.93 5.09 -3.62
N LEU A 107 7.69 5.64 -4.59
CA LEU A 107 7.92 7.08 -4.73
C LEU A 107 6.58 7.84 -4.83
N ALA A 108 5.70 7.40 -5.75
CA ALA A 108 4.43 8.05 -5.97
C ALA A 108 3.53 8.03 -4.72
N ALA A 109 3.44 6.87 -4.05
CA ALA A 109 2.65 6.73 -2.84
C ALA A 109 3.16 7.64 -1.69
N ALA A 110 4.47 7.67 -1.48
CA ALA A 110 5.08 8.51 -0.45
C ALA A 110 4.88 10.01 -0.72
N LEU A 111 5.03 10.45 -1.98
CA LEU A 111 4.82 11.85 -2.39
C LEU A 111 3.35 12.28 -2.23
N VAL A 112 2.38 11.42 -2.62
CA VAL A 112 0.96 11.70 -2.39
C VAL A 112 0.66 11.78 -0.90
N ALA A 113 1.11 10.83 -0.09
CA ALA A 113 0.88 10.83 1.35
C ALA A 113 1.42 12.12 2.01
N HIS A 114 2.63 12.53 1.62
CA HIS A 114 3.26 13.75 2.11
C HIS A 114 2.50 15.01 1.71
N ARG A 115 2.14 15.17 0.43
CA ARG A 115 1.49 16.39 -0.09
C ARG A 115 0.01 16.49 0.28
N ALA A 116 -0.69 15.35 0.31
CA ALA A 116 -2.12 15.36 0.61
C ALA A 116 -2.44 15.60 2.09
N GLY A 117 -1.52 15.32 3.01
CA GLY A 117 -1.71 15.53 4.44
C GLY A 117 -2.94 14.81 4.98
N GLY A 118 -3.22 13.59 4.49
CA GLY A 118 -4.35 12.76 4.88
C GLY A 118 -5.69 13.09 4.20
N ARG A 119 -5.73 14.01 3.24
CA ARG A 119 -6.92 14.29 2.42
C ARG A 119 -7.16 13.27 1.31
N VAL A 120 -6.14 12.51 0.95
CA VAL A 120 -6.17 11.40 -0.01
C VAL A 120 -5.55 10.20 0.67
N GLU A 121 -6.23 9.07 0.63
CA GLU A 121 -5.67 7.78 1.01
C GLU A 121 -4.83 7.23 -0.14
N VAL A 122 -3.78 6.51 0.20
CA VAL A 122 -2.86 5.99 -0.80
C VAL A 122 -2.47 4.55 -0.51
N ALA A 123 -2.40 3.76 -1.57
CA ALA A 123 -1.88 2.40 -1.56
C ALA A 123 -0.84 2.23 -2.67
N SER A 124 0.05 1.27 -2.49
CA SER A 124 0.99 0.87 -3.53
C SER A 124 1.10 -0.64 -3.61
N ALA A 125 1.29 -1.19 -4.81
CA ALA A 125 1.40 -2.63 -5.01
C ALA A 125 2.31 -2.98 -6.19
N GLY A 126 2.76 -4.24 -6.24
CA GLY A 126 3.52 -4.79 -7.35
C GLY A 126 2.89 -6.06 -7.92
N THR A 127 3.03 -6.26 -9.23
CA THR A 127 2.62 -7.51 -9.87
C THR A 127 3.61 -8.64 -9.60
N SER A 128 4.87 -8.30 -9.27
CA SER A 128 5.94 -9.21 -8.85
C SER A 128 6.84 -8.49 -7.81
N PRO A 129 6.42 -8.41 -6.54
CA PRO A 129 7.09 -7.61 -5.53
C PRO A 129 8.55 -8.03 -5.29
N ALA A 130 9.43 -7.04 -5.14
CA ALA A 130 10.80 -7.24 -4.69
C ALA A 130 10.87 -7.55 -3.18
N ALA A 131 12.04 -7.96 -2.69
CA ALA A 131 12.23 -8.22 -1.26
C ALA A 131 12.28 -6.94 -0.42
N VAL A 132 12.81 -5.84 -0.97
CA VAL A 132 13.02 -4.57 -0.27
C VAL A 132 12.77 -3.39 -1.20
N VAL A 133 12.49 -2.23 -0.62
CA VAL A 133 12.49 -0.95 -1.33
C VAL A 133 13.91 -0.60 -1.74
N GLN A 134 14.08 -0.01 -2.92
CA GLN A 134 15.41 0.39 -3.43
C GLN A 134 16.04 1.42 -2.49
N PRO A 135 17.32 1.24 -2.09
CA PRO A 135 18.00 2.18 -1.18
C PRO A 135 18.02 3.63 -1.72
N GLU A 136 18.19 3.80 -3.03
CA GLU A 136 18.22 5.11 -3.68
C GLU A 136 16.85 5.82 -3.56
N VAL A 137 15.75 5.07 -3.59
CA VAL A 137 14.39 5.60 -3.35
C VAL A 137 14.25 6.13 -1.93
N VAL A 138 14.72 5.36 -0.95
CA VAL A 138 14.73 5.79 0.46
C VAL A 138 15.55 7.07 0.64
N LEU A 139 16.73 7.15 0.00
CA LEU A 139 17.60 8.32 0.08
C LEU A 139 16.93 9.58 -0.51
N VAL A 140 16.35 9.49 -1.72
CA VAL A 140 15.76 10.68 -2.37
C VAL A 140 14.46 11.13 -1.70
N LEU A 141 13.72 10.25 -1.02
CA LEU A 141 12.59 10.63 -0.17
C LEU A 141 13.07 11.33 1.10
N GLY A 142 14.14 10.82 1.72
CA GLY A 142 14.76 11.43 2.88
C GLY A 142 15.27 12.87 2.63
N GLU A 143 15.72 13.19 1.41
CA GLU A 143 16.08 14.57 1.00
C GLU A 143 14.90 15.54 1.09
N LEU A 144 13.67 15.04 0.98
CA LEU A 144 12.43 15.81 1.13
C LEU A 144 11.85 15.76 2.56
N GLY A 145 12.55 15.11 3.49
CA GLY A 145 12.05 14.89 4.86
C GLY A 145 10.94 13.83 4.96
N ILE A 146 10.78 13.00 3.94
CA ILE A 146 9.79 11.92 3.94
C ILE A 146 10.41 10.66 4.55
N ASP A 147 9.81 10.17 5.64
CA ASP A 147 10.23 8.93 6.28
C ASP A 147 9.75 7.71 5.46
N ALA A 148 10.70 6.89 5.04
CA ALA A 148 10.47 5.64 4.31
C ALA A 148 10.44 4.39 5.22
N GLY A 149 10.55 4.54 6.54
CA GLY A 149 10.69 3.42 7.49
C GLY A 149 9.48 2.48 7.54
N GLU A 150 8.33 2.91 7.05
CA GLU A 150 7.13 2.06 6.97
C GLU A 150 6.89 1.45 5.59
N MET A 151 7.71 1.80 4.60
CA MET A 151 7.55 1.34 3.23
C MET A 151 8.06 -0.09 3.07
N PHE A 152 7.29 -0.92 2.40
CA PHE A 152 7.69 -2.28 2.03
C PHE A 152 7.00 -2.73 0.75
N PRO A 153 7.65 -3.57 -0.07
CA PRO A 153 7.03 -4.14 -1.25
C PRO A 153 5.93 -5.13 -0.88
N LYS A 154 4.79 -5.07 -1.58
CA LYS A 154 3.64 -5.92 -1.35
C LYS A 154 2.93 -6.26 -2.66
N PRO A 155 2.29 -7.45 -2.77
CA PRO A 155 1.62 -7.86 -3.99
C PRO A 155 0.33 -7.07 -4.22
N LEU A 156 -0.04 -6.97 -5.49
CA LEU A 156 -1.35 -6.47 -5.90
C LEU A 156 -2.43 -7.48 -5.50
N THR A 157 -3.56 -6.99 -4.97
CA THR A 157 -4.71 -7.80 -4.60
C THR A 157 -6.01 -7.20 -5.14
N ASP A 158 -7.00 -8.05 -5.40
CA ASP A 158 -8.26 -7.67 -6.03
C ASP A 158 -9.04 -6.66 -5.17
N GLU A 159 -9.04 -6.83 -3.85
CA GLU A 159 -9.74 -5.93 -2.93
C GLU A 159 -9.13 -4.52 -2.90
N VAL A 160 -7.81 -4.38 -3.05
CA VAL A 160 -7.16 -3.07 -3.10
C VAL A 160 -7.47 -2.38 -4.43
N VAL A 161 -7.47 -3.11 -5.55
CA VAL A 161 -7.92 -2.57 -6.85
C VAL A 161 -9.39 -2.19 -6.80
N ALA A 162 -10.25 -3.04 -6.24
CA ALA A 162 -11.69 -2.79 -6.13
C ALA A 162 -12.02 -1.61 -5.21
N GLY A 163 -11.22 -1.37 -4.17
CA GLY A 163 -11.41 -0.25 -3.24
C GLY A 163 -10.88 1.09 -3.75
N ALA A 164 -10.00 1.10 -4.76
CA ALA A 164 -9.39 2.31 -5.29
C ALA A 164 -10.37 3.13 -6.14
N ASP A 165 -10.33 4.45 -6.02
CA ASP A 165 -11.04 5.39 -6.88
C ASP A 165 -10.23 5.69 -8.14
N VAL A 166 -8.90 5.75 -8.00
CA VAL A 166 -7.96 5.92 -9.11
C VAL A 166 -6.86 4.86 -9.01
N VAL A 167 -6.59 4.19 -10.12
CA VAL A 167 -5.47 3.27 -10.27
C VAL A 167 -4.46 3.88 -11.23
N VAL A 168 -3.22 4.05 -10.78
CA VAL A 168 -2.12 4.57 -11.60
C VAL A 168 -1.15 3.44 -11.88
N THR A 169 -1.05 3.04 -13.15
CA THR A 169 -0.08 2.04 -13.61
C THR A 169 1.22 2.70 -14.00
N MET A 170 2.34 2.05 -13.68
CA MET A 170 3.69 2.59 -13.89
C MET A 170 4.60 1.49 -14.47
N GLY A 171 4.27 1.03 -15.69
CA GLY A 171 5.06 0.03 -16.40
C GLY A 171 4.87 -1.41 -15.89
N CYS A 172 3.67 -1.76 -15.44
CA CYS A 172 3.29 -3.15 -15.12
C CYS A 172 2.66 -3.88 -16.31
N GLY A 173 2.52 -3.22 -17.47
CA GLY A 173 1.92 -3.80 -18.67
C GLY A 173 0.49 -4.30 -18.44
N ASP A 174 0.10 -5.35 -19.16
CA ASP A 174 -1.24 -5.96 -19.09
C ASP A 174 -1.50 -6.76 -17.80
N SER A 175 -0.55 -6.78 -16.86
CA SER A 175 -0.67 -7.55 -15.60
C SER A 175 -1.55 -6.88 -14.53
N CYS A 176 -2.02 -5.64 -14.77
CA CYS A 176 -2.92 -4.96 -13.86
C CYS A 176 -4.37 -5.24 -14.25
N PRO A 177 -5.21 -5.80 -13.35
CA PRO A 177 -6.62 -6.06 -13.66
C PRO A 177 -7.37 -4.73 -13.86
N VAL A 178 -8.17 -4.66 -14.92
CA VAL A 178 -9.03 -3.50 -15.21
C VAL A 178 -10.44 -3.80 -14.72
N LEU A 179 -10.86 -3.13 -13.66
CA LEU A 179 -12.21 -3.27 -13.10
C LEU A 179 -13.12 -2.13 -13.60
N PRO A 180 -14.38 -2.41 -13.97
CA PRO A 180 -15.35 -1.39 -14.36
C PRO A 180 -15.59 -0.35 -13.25
N GLY A 181 -15.82 0.91 -13.65
CA GLY A 181 -16.16 1.99 -12.72
C GLY A 181 -15.00 2.58 -11.94
N ARG A 182 -13.75 2.22 -12.29
CA ARG A 182 -12.52 2.81 -11.73
C ARG A 182 -11.85 3.71 -12.76
N ARG A 183 -11.23 4.78 -12.31
CA ARG A 183 -10.41 5.64 -13.18
C ARG A 183 -9.00 5.05 -13.26
N TYR A 184 -8.51 4.81 -14.46
CA TYR A 184 -7.15 4.34 -14.72
C TYR A 184 -6.32 5.43 -15.36
N LEU A 185 -5.10 5.59 -14.88
CA LEU A 185 -4.06 6.45 -15.46
C LEU A 185 -2.83 5.58 -15.72
N ASP A 186 -2.16 5.79 -16.84
CA ASP A 186 -0.87 5.16 -17.11
C ASP A 186 0.22 6.22 -17.14
N TRP A 187 1.19 6.09 -16.22
CA TRP A 187 2.32 7.00 -16.12
C TRP A 187 3.57 6.34 -16.70
N GLY A 188 3.97 6.76 -17.89
CA GLY A 188 5.22 6.35 -18.54
C GLY A 188 6.42 6.95 -17.78
N VAL A 189 6.81 6.34 -16.67
CA VAL A 189 7.92 6.76 -15.81
C VAL A 189 9.09 5.80 -15.94
N GLU A 190 10.31 6.35 -16.04
CA GLU A 190 11.55 5.57 -16.08
C GLU A 190 11.73 4.73 -14.80
N ASP A 191 12.28 3.50 -14.94
CA ASP A 191 12.55 2.64 -13.79
C ASP A 191 13.82 3.10 -13.06
N PRO A 192 13.75 3.39 -11.75
CA PRO A 192 14.93 3.78 -10.96
C PRO A 192 15.91 2.62 -10.71
N ALA A 193 15.53 1.37 -11.00
CA ALA A 193 16.36 0.20 -10.72
C ALA A 193 17.71 0.28 -11.45
N GLY A 194 18.81 0.21 -10.67
CA GLY A 194 20.18 0.26 -11.21
C GLY A 194 20.62 1.62 -11.75
N ARG A 195 19.83 2.68 -11.48
CA ARG A 195 20.20 4.04 -11.85
C ARG A 195 21.02 4.71 -10.77
N ASP A 196 21.83 5.69 -11.17
CA ASP A 196 22.54 6.54 -10.22
C ASP A 196 21.56 7.49 -9.48
N LEU A 197 22.02 8.03 -8.36
CA LEU A 197 21.19 8.88 -7.51
C LEU A 197 20.68 10.14 -8.24
N ALA A 198 21.45 10.68 -9.20
CA ALA A 198 21.03 11.84 -9.98
C ALA A 198 19.86 11.51 -10.91
N ALA A 199 19.86 10.32 -11.52
CA ALA A 199 18.74 9.82 -12.31
C ALA A 199 17.52 9.56 -11.45
N VAL A 200 17.69 8.95 -10.26
CA VAL A 200 16.59 8.68 -9.33
C VAL A 200 15.94 9.97 -8.83
N ARG A 201 16.71 11.06 -8.60
CA ARG A 201 16.13 12.38 -8.29
C ARG A 201 15.27 12.91 -9.43
N ARG A 202 15.72 12.81 -10.70
CA ARG A 202 14.91 13.25 -11.85
C ARG A 202 13.61 12.43 -11.97
N ILE A 203 13.68 11.12 -11.72
CA ILE A 203 12.49 10.25 -11.71
C ILE A 203 11.53 10.66 -10.58
N ARG A 204 12.03 10.93 -9.39
CA ARG A 204 11.25 11.45 -8.27
C ARG A 204 10.55 12.76 -8.64
N ASP A 205 11.29 13.69 -9.24
CA ASP A 205 10.77 15.01 -9.59
C ASP A 205 9.69 14.94 -10.69
N ASP A 206 9.85 14.05 -11.71
CA ASP A 206 8.81 13.76 -12.71
C ASP A 206 7.55 13.16 -12.05
N ILE A 207 7.72 12.24 -11.11
CA ILE A 207 6.59 11.67 -10.36
C ILE A 207 5.93 12.76 -9.49
N ASP A 208 6.69 13.61 -8.84
CA ASP A 208 6.16 14.68 -7.96
C ASP A 208 5.35 15.71 -8.74
N GLU A 209 5.75 16.06 -9.96
CA GLU A 209 4.97 16.92 -10.86
C GLU A 209 3.61 16.28 -11.21
N ARG A 210 3.61 15.00 -11.58
CA ARG A 210 2.37 14.25 -11.89
C ARG A 210 1.46 14.11 -10.67
N VAL A 211 2.05 13.89 -9.49
CA VAL A 211 1.33 13.87 -8.20
C VAL A 211 0.66 15.20 -7.94
N GLY A 212 1.33 16.33 -8.22
CA GLY A 212 0.75 17.66 -8.11
C GLY A 212 -0.53 17.81 -8.93
N VAL A 213 -0.48 17.46 -10.22
CA VAL A 213 -1.64 17.51 -11.12
C VAL A 213 -2.78 16.60 -10.62
N LEU A 214 -2.45 15.36 -10.23
CA LEU A 214 -3.45 14.42 -9.72
C LEU A 214 -4.16 14.94 -8.45
N LEU A 215 -3.40 15.52 -7.51
CA LEU A 215 -3.96 16.06 -6.28
C LEU A 215 -4.83 17.29 -6.53
N ASP A 216 -4.44 18.16 -7.45
CA ASP A 216 -5.25 19.32 -7.86
C ASP A 216 -6.61 18.87 -8.42
N GLU A 217 -6.63 17.82 -9.26
CA GLU A 217 -7.87 17.25 -9.79
C GLU A 217 -8.74 16.62 -8.70
N LEU A 218 -8.15 15.81 -7.81
CA LEU A 218 -8.89 15.07 -6.77
C LEU A 218 -9.45 16.00 -5.68
N LEU A 219 -8.75 17.06 -5.37
CA LEU A 219 -9.10 17.97 -4.27
C LEU A 219 -9.89 19.20 -4.72
N ALA A 220 -9.94 19.50 -6.04
CA ALA A 220 -10.76 20.55 -6.61
C ALA A 220 -12.25 20.18 -6.66
N VAL A 221 -12.59 18.88 -6.64
CA VAL A 221 -14.00 18.44 -6.64
C VAL A 221 -14.58 18.62 -5.24
N PRO A 222 -15.64 19.43 -5.05
CA PRO A 222 -16.32 19.50 -3.77
C PRO A 222 -16.83 18.10 -3.38
N GLN A 223 -16.43 17.62 -2.22
CA GLN A 223 -16.98 16.36 -1.67
C GLN A 223 -18.47 16.57 -1.38
N PRO A 224 -19.37 15.67 -1.82
CA PRO A 224 -20.80 15.79 -1.60
C PRO A 224 -21.18 15.73 -0.12
#